data_28f49fa9adf83f251a374cb085d47c66
#
_entry.id   28f49fa9adf83f251a374cb085d47c66
#
_cell.length_a   1.000
_cell.length_b   1.000
_cell.length_c   1.000
_cell.angle_alpha   90.00
_cell.angle_beta   90.00
_cell.angle_gamma   90.00
#
_symmetry.space_group_name_H-M   'P 1'
#
loop_
_entity.id
_entity.type
_entity.pdbx_description
1 polymer ?
#
loop_
_entity_poly.entity_id
_entity_poly.type
_entity_poly.pdbx_seq_one_letter_code
_entity_poly.pdbx_strand_id
1 'polypeptide(L)'
;MNRQVKKSMALVSTIFLLAGAVTLPGQARAHCDTLDGPVVADARTALDQGDITPILKWVSAEDEKVVRAAYDQTQVVRKQSTEAKALADMYFFETLVRIHRAGEGAPYTGLKPGTAVDPAVALADQALASGSVDKLVEVLTGAMAKGIREKFTQAHEKQKHAKDSVAAGR
;
A
#
# COMPACT_ATOMS: atom_id res chain seq x y z
N MET A 1 2.76 30.83 38.06
CA MET A 1 3.14 30.19 36.77
C MET A 1 3.13 31.26 35.70
N ASN A 2 4.28 31.61 35.16
CA ASN A 2 4.55 32.82 34.39
C ASN A 2 3.84 32.81 33.01
N ARG A 3 3.30 33.96 32.57
CA ARG A 3 2.55 34.10 31.29
C ARG A 3 3.32 33.66 30.06
N GLN A 4 4.65 33.69 30.13
CA GLN A 4 5.58 33.21 29.10
C GLN A 4 5.58 31.67 28.98
N VAL A 5 5.54 30.96 30.12
CA VAL A 5 5.52 29.48 30.15
C VAL A 5 4.23 28.93 29.53
N LYS A 6 3.07 29.64 29.79
CA LYS A 6 1.80 29.24 29.14
C LYS A 6 1.80 29.42 27.63
N LYS A 7 2.47 30.46 27.10
CA LYS A 7 2.59 30.68 25.65
C LYS A 7 3.50 29.62 24.97
N SER A 8 4.60 29.25 25.64
CA SER A 8 5.51 28.23 25.15
C SER A 8 4.86 26.84 25.16
N MET A 9 4.10 26.49 26.19
CA MET A 9 3.36 25.21 26.23
C MET A 9 2.25 25.13 25.17
N ALA A 10 1.56 26.23 24.87
CA ALA A 10 0.55 26.28 23.83
C ALA A 10 1.19 26.07 22.44
N LEU A 11 2.36 26.68 22.18
CA LEU A 11 3.08 26.55 20.91
C LEU A 11 3.61 25.11 20.68
N VAL A 12 4.17 24.48 21.71
CA VAL A 12 4.67 23.13 21.67
C VAL A 12 3.53 22.11 21.45
N SER A 13 2.37 22.33 22.11
CA SER A 13 1.18 21.47 21.95
C SER A 13 0.61 21.56 20.52
N THR A 14 0.64 22.75 19.90
CA THR A 14 0.15 22.95 18.53
C THR A 14 1.07 22.29 17.49
N ILE A 15 2.39 22.32 17.71
CA ILE A 15 3.37 21.65 16.82
C ILE A 15 3.22 20.13 16.91
N PHE A 16 2.95 19.56 18.11
CA PHE A 16 2.71 18.13 18.26
C PHE A 16 1.41 17.67 17.60
N LEU A 17 0.36 18.48 17.61
CA LEU A 17 -0.91 18.18 16.93
C LEU A 17 -0.78 18.25 15.39
N LEU A 18 0.05 19.14 14.85
CA LEU A 18 0.31 19.20 13.42
C LEU A 18 1.21 18.01 12.95
N ALA A 19 2.17 17.57 13.75
CA ALA A 19 3.01 16.43 13.44
C ALA A 19 2.22 15.10 13.43
N GLY A 20 1.18 14.98 14.28
CA GLY A 20 0.30 13.81 14.32
C GLY A 20 -0.67 13.69 13.13
N ALA A 21 -0.92 14.77 12.41
CA ALA A 21 -1.82 14.76 11.24
C ALA A 21 -1.15 14.28 9.93
N VAL A 22 0.18 14.11 9.92
CA VAL A 22 0.94 13.69 8.73
C VAL A 22 1.11 12.16 8.66
N THR A 23 0.73 11.43 9.70
CA THR A 23 0.88 9.97 9.77
C THR A 23 -0.45 9.22 9.76
N LEU A 24 -1.47 9.70 9.05
CA LEU A 24 -2.48 8.78 8.56
C LEU A 24 -1.81 7.96 7.47
N PRO A 25 -1.57 6.64 7.69
CA PRO A 25 -1.18 5.79 6.58
C PRO A 25 -2.36 5.89 5.60
N GLY A 26 -2.18 6.66 4.52
CA GLY A 26 -2.99 6.46 3.35
C GLY A 26 -2.96 4.96 3.13
N GLN A 27 -4.10 4.29 3.03
CA GLN A 27 -4.12 2.87 2.71
C GLN A 27 -3.39 2.75 1.38
N ALA A 28 -2.09 2.45 1.44
CA ALA A 28 -1.39 1.94 0.28
C ALA A 28 -2.19 0.69 -0.10
N ARG A 29 -3.04 0.82 -1.12
CA ARG A 29 -3.70 -0.33 -1.73
C ARG A 29 -2.58 -1.11 -2.38
N ALA A 30 -2.03 -2.02 -1.61
CA ALA A 30 -0.96 -2.86 -2.09
C ALA A 30 -1.53 -3.69 -3.23
N HIS A 31 -0.97 -3.53 -4.42
CA HIS A 31 -1.22 -4.35 -5.61
C HIS A 31 -1.02 -5.86 -5.31
N CYS A 32 -0.29 -6.17 -4.24
CA CYS A 32 -0.01 -7.53 -3.79
C CYS A 32 -1.26 -8.32 -3.35
N ASP A 33 -2.37 -7.67 -2.96
CA ASP A 33 -3.60 -8.34 -2.47
C ASP A 33 -4.71 -8.44 -3.52
N THR A 34 -4.40 -8.19 -4.80
CA THR A 34 -5.34 -8.35 -5.91
C THR A 34 -5.15 -9.67 -6.64
N LEU A 35 -6.22 -10.18 -7.27
CA LEU A 35 -6.20 -11.44 -8.01
C LEU A 35 -5.30 -11.41 -9.27
N ASP A 36 -4.97 -10.23 -9.76
CA ASP A 36 -4.04 -9.96 -10.85
C ASP A 36 -2.67 -9.42 -10.36
N GLY A 37 -2.51 -9.30 -9.03
CA GLY A 37 -1.28 -8.82 -8.42
C GLY A 37 -0.11 -9.81 -8.49
N PRO A 38 1.12 -9.33 -8.26
CA PRO A 38 2.33 -10.11 -8.47
C PRO A 38 2.42 -11.34 -7.55
N VAL A 39 1.93 -11.26 -6.31
CA VAL A 39 1.94 -12.40 -5.38
C VAL A 39 1.03 -13.52 -5.88
N VAL A 40 -0.18 -13.18 -6.36
CA VAL A 40 -1.13 -14.17 -6.89
C VAL A 40 -0.68 -14.70 -8.25
N ALA A 41 -0.08 -13.86 -9.09
CA ALA A 41 0.49 -14.28 -10.37
C ALA A 41 1.59 -15.33 -10.19
N ASP A 42 2.53 -15.08 -9.28
CA ASP A 42 3.58 -16.05 -8.93
C ASP A 42 2.99 -17.32 -8.30
N ALA A 43 1.97 -17.18 -7.44
CA ALA A 43 1.29 -18.34 -6.85
C ALA A 43 0.61 -19.24 -7.90
N ARG A 44 -0.06 -18.65 -8.89
CA ARG A 44 -0.63 -19.41 -10.02
C ARG A 44 0.45 -20.18 -10.77
N THR A 45 1.52 -19.48 -11.12
CA THR A 45 2.66 -20.09 -11.82
C THR A 45 3.26 -21.23 -11.02
N ALA A 46 3.51 -21.03 -9.72
CA ALA A 46 4.03 -22.05 -8.82
C ALA A 46 3.12 -23.29 -8.74
N LEU A 47 1.80 -23.09 -8.61
CA LEU A 47 0.84 -24.19 -8.57
C LEU A 47 0.75 -24.96 -9.88
N ASP A 48 0.86 -24.27 -11.02
CA ASP A 48 0.75 -24.90 -12.34
C ASP A 48 2.05 -25.61 -12.74
N GLN A 49 3.21 -25.10 -12.33
CA GLN A 49 4.52 -25.71 -12.58
C GLN A 49 4.92 -26.77 -11.54
N GLY A 50 4.26 -26.81 -10.37
CA GLY A 50 4.62 -27.70 -9.29
C GLY A 50 5.89 -27.30 -8.56
N ASP A 51 6.31 -26.03 -8.64
CA ASP A 51 7.49 -25.49 -7.99
C ASP A 51 7.11 -24.32 -7.07
N ILE A 52 7.30 -24.50 -5.76
CA ILE A 52 7.02 -23.50 -4.74
C ILE A 52 8.09 -22.41 -4.65
N THR A 53 9.29 -22.64 -5.16
CA THR A 53 10.46 -21.77 -4.95
C THR A 53 10.20 -20.30 -5.28
N PRO A 54 9.54 -19.95 -6.41
CA PRO A 54 9.32 -18.54 -6.78
C PRO A 54 8.50 -17.72 -5.77
N ILE A 55 7.65 -18.37 -4.97
CA ILE A 55 6.76 -17.66 -4.04
C ILE A 55 7.38 -17.43 -2.65
N LEU A 56 8.45 -18.12 -2.32
CA LEU A 56 9.09 -18.00 -1.00
C LEU A 56 9.69 -16.61 -0.75
N LYS A 57 10.01 -15.87 -1.80
CA LYS A 57 10.45 -14.45 -1.69
C LYS A 57 9.39 -13.52 -1.10
N TRP A 58 8.12 -13.94 -1.10
CA TRP A 58 7.00 -13.13 -0.62
C TRP A 58 6.73 -13.28 0.88
N VAL A 59 7.41 -14.18 1.55
CA VAL A 59 7.19 -14.46 2.98
C VAL A 59 8.51 -14.52 3.75
N SER A 60 8.43 -14.40 5.08
CA SER A 60 9.61 -14.57 5.93
C SER A 60 10.03 -16.04 5.99
N ALA A 61 11.31 -16.29 6.30
CA ALA A 61 11.81 -17.65 6.48
C ALA A 61 11.05 -18.43 7.58
N GLU A 62 10.54 -17.73 8.58
CA GLU A 62 9.76 -18.33 9.69
C GLU A 62 8.40 -18.84 9.20
N ASP A 63 7.81 -18.19 8.19
CA ASP A 63 6.50 -18.51 7.63
C ASP A 63 6.56 -19.54 6.51
N GLU A 64 7.74 -19.83 5.93
CA GLU A 64 7.88 -20.77 4.82
C GLU A 64 7.24 -22.12 5.11
N LYS A 65 7.37 -22.64 6.34
CA LYS A 65 6.80 -23.94 6.70
C LYS A 65 5.27 -23.97 6.55
N VAL A 66 4.61 -22.89 6.94
CA VAL A 66 3.15 -22.77 6.85
C VAL A 66 2.72 -22.67 5.38
N VAL A 67 3.45 -21.88 4.59
CA VAL A 67 3.19 -21.72 3.15
C VAL A 67 3.40 -23.04 2.40
N ARG A 68 4.49 -23.77 2.69
CA ARG A 68 4.75 -25.09 2.09
C ARG A 68 3.64 -26.09 2.41
N ALA A 69 3.18 -26.15 3.66
CA ALA A 69 2.09 -27.05 4.04
C ALA A 69 0.78 -26.73 3.30
N ALA A 70 0.44 -25.44 3.17
CA ALA A 70 -0.73 -25.00 2.40
C ALA A 70 -0.59 -25.32 0.91
N TYR A 71 0.61 -25.14 0.35
CA TYR A 71 0.93 -25.50 -1.04
C TYR A 71 0.75 -27.00 -1.31
N ASP A 72 1.34 -27.85 -0.47
CA ASP A 72 1.27 -29.30 -0.63
C ASP A 72 -0.17 -29.79 -0.54
N GLN A 73 -0.95 -29.29 0.41
CA GLN A 73 -2.37 -29.60 0.53
C GLN A 73 -3.15 -29.15 -0.72
N THR A 74 -2.88 -27.95 -1.21
CA THR A 74 -3.49 -27.43 -2.44
C THR A 74 -3.18 -28.31 -3.63
N GLN A 75 -1.91 -28.74 -3.81
CA GLN A 75 -1.48 -29.61 -4.90
C GLN A 75 -2.19 -30.97 -4.92
N VAL A 76 -2.60 -31.48 -3.76
CA VAL A 76 -3.38 -32.72 -3.68
C VAL A 76 -4.85 -32.49 -4.07
N VAL A 77 -5.47 -31.44 -3.52
CA VAL A 77 -6.91 -31.19 -3.70
C VAL A 77 -7.23 -30.71 -5.12
N ARG A 78 -6.39 -29.88 -5.73
CA ARG A 78 -6.62 -29.30 -7.07
C ARG A 78 -6.66 -30.34 -8.21
N LYS A 79 -6.21 -31.56 -7.95
CA LYS A 79 -6.21 -32.67 -8.93
C LYS A 79 -7.53 -33.47 -8.96
N GLN A 80 -8.47 -33.19 -8.04
CA GLN A 80 -9.66 -34.01 -7.88
C GLN A 80 -10.78 -33.66 -8.88
N SER A 81 -11.00 -32.35 -9.12
CA SER A 81 -11.96 -31.84 -10.12
C SER A 81 -11.64 -30.37 -10.46
N THR A 82 -12.32 -29.84 -11.46
CA THR A 82 -12.21 -28.41 -11.82
C THR A 82 -12.67 -27.50 -10.69
N GLU A 83 -13.77 -27.89 -10.01
CA GLU A 83 -14.31 -27.14 -8.87
C GLU A 83 -13.37 -27.20 -7.66
N ALA A 84 -12.81 -28.38 -7.38
CA ALA A 84 -11.82 -28.57 -6.33
C ALA A 84 -10.55 -27.74 -6.60
N LYS A 85 -10.10 -27.70 -7.87
CA LYS A 85 -8.98 -26.85 -8.29
C LYS A 85 -9.27 -25.39 -7.99
N ALA A 86 -10.43 -24.86 -8.38
CA ALA A 86 -10.78 -23.47 -8.18
C ALA A 86 -10.79 -23.10 -6.68
N LEU A 87 -11.39 -23.94 -5.84
CA LEU A 87 -11.44 -23.72 -4.38
C LEU A 87 -10.05 -23.81 -3.73
N ALA A 88 -9.26 -24.82 -4.12
CA ALA A 88 -7.93 -25.03 -3.56
C ALA A 88 -6.96 -23.90 -3.96
N ASP A 89 -7.01 -23.47 -5.22
CA ASP A 89 -6.19 -22.35 -5.71
C ASP A 89 -6.54 -21.05 -4.92
N MET A 90 -7.83 -20.75 -4.71
CA MET A 90 -8.26 -19.59 -3.90
C MET A 90 -7.81 -19.69 -2.45
N TYR A 91 -7.94 -20.85 -1.81
CA TYR A 91 -7.45 -21.09 -0.45
C TYR A 91 -5.95 -20.78 -0.35
N PHE A 92 -5.16 -21.21 -1.35
CA PHE A 92 -3.73 -20.98 -1.36
C PHE A 92 -3.40 -19.48 -1.55
N PHE A 93 -4.06 -18.80 -2.49
CA PHE A 93 -3.85 -17.38 -2.72
C PHE A 93 -4.17 -16.54 -1.47
N GLU A 94 -5.30 -16.80 -0.81
CA GLU A 94 -5.66 -16.11 0.42
C GLU A 94 -4.66 -16.38 1.54
N THR A 95 -4.20 -17.62 1.68
CA THR A 95 -3.22 -18.01 2.69
C THR A 95 -1.89 -17.29 2.47
N LEU A 96 -1.38 -17.32 1.24
CA LEU A 96 -0.11 -16.69 0.88
C LEU A 96 -0.17 -15.16 1.07
N VAL A 97 -1.20 -14.51 0.53
CA VAL A 97 -1.33 -13.05 0.62
C VAL A 97 -1.54 -12.60 2.06
N ARG A 98 -2.30 -13.34 2.86
CA ARG A 98 -2.48 -13.04 4.28
C ARG A 98 -1.16 -13.10 5.06
N ILE A 99 -0.33 -14.11 4.80
CA ILE A 99 0.99 -14.25 5.45
C ILE A 99 1.93 -13.14 4.95
N HIS A 100 1.98 -12.89 3.65
CA HIS A 100 2.74 -11.79 3.05
C HIS A 100 2.40 -10.44 3.71
N ARG A 101 1.11 -10.10 3.80
CA ARG A 101 0.66 -8.85 4.43
C ARG A 101 1.01 -8.76 5.91
N ALA A 102 0.94 -9.88 6.63
CA ALA A 102 1.36 -9.93 8.04
C ALA A 102 2.86 -9.65 8.18
N GLY A 103 3.69 -10.18 7.29
CA GLY A 103 5.13 -9.91 7.24
C GLY A 103 5.46 -8.43 6.95
N GLU A 104 4.60 -7.72 6.21
CA GLU A 104 4.71 -6.27 5.98
C GLU A 104 4.15 -5.42 7.14
N GLY A 105 3.59 -6.04 8.19
CA GLY A 105 2.88 -5.32 9.26
C GLY A 105 1.57 -4.68 8.79
N ALA A 106 0.99 -5.15 7.71
CA ALA A 106 -0.20 -4.59 7.09
C ALA A 106 -1.43 -5.50 7.28
N PRO A 107 -2.65 -4.94 7.50
CA PRO A 107 -3.84 -5.74 7.67
C PRO A 107 -4.23 -6.46 6.38
N TYR A 108 -4.63 -7.73 6.48
CA TYR A 108 -5.26 -8.46 5.40
C TYR A 108 -6.78 -8.23 5.42
N THR A 109 -7.34 -7.75 4.34
CA THR A 109 -8.77 -7.43 4.19
C THR A 109 -9.46 -8.25 3.11
N GLY A 110 -8.89 -9.41 2.79
CA GLY A 110 -9.34 -10.30 1.71
C GLY A 110 -8.65 -10.01 0.38
N LEU A 111 -8.68 -11.00 -0.52
CA LEU A 111 -8.27 -10.82 -1.92
C LEU A 111 -9.27 -9.89 -2.61
N LYS A 112 -8.75 -8.97 -3.39
CA LYS A 112 -9.55 -8.02 -4.16
C LYS A 112 -9.64 -8.45 -5.62
N PRO A 113 -10.75 -8.14 -6.32
CA PRO A 113 -10.80 -8.30 -7.76
C PRO A 113 -9.64 -7.55 -8.39
N GLY A 114 -9.17 -8.01 -9.55
CA GLY A 114 -8.22 -7.26 -10.37
C GLY A 114 -8.77 -5.86 -10.63
N THR A 115 -8.04 -4.85 -10.24
CA THR A 115 -8.40 -3.44 -10.43
C THR A 115 -7.28 -2.75 -11.18
N ALA A 116 -7.58 -1.63 -11.82
CA ALA A 116 -6.54 -0.80 -12.40
C ALA A 116 -5.50 -0.46 -11.32
N VAL A 117 -4.25 -0.78 -11.60
CA VAL A 117 -3.11 -0.47 -10.72
C VAL A 117 -3.04 1.03 -10.51
N ASP A 118 -2.76 1.46 -9.27
CA ASP A 118 -2.50 2.87 -9.01
C ASP A 118 -1.41 3.39 -9.96
N PRO A 119 -1.62 4.52 -10.65
CA PRO A 119 -0.65 5.02 -11.63
C PRO A 119 0.76 5.20 -11.08
N ALA A 120 0.93 5.53 -9.79
CA ALA A 120 2.25 5.66 -9.17
C ALA A 120 2.91 4.29 -8.98
N VAL A 121 2.14 3.26 -8.63
CA VAL A 121 2.62 1.87 -8.53
C VAL A 121 3.02 1.36 -9.92
N ALA A 122 2.18 1.56 -10.93
CA ALA A 122 2.50 1.17 -12.30
C ALA A 122 3.78 1.83 -12.83
N LEU A 123 4.02 3.10 -12.49
CA LEU A 123 5.26 3.79 -12.82
C LEU A 123 6.47 3.23 -12.07
N ALA A 124 6.31 2.83 -10.81
CA ALA A 124 7.37 2.18 -10.05
C ALA A 124 7.74 0.81 -10.64
N ASP A 125 6.75 0.00 -11.02
CA ASP A 125 6.97 -1.28 -11.69
C ASP A 125 7.69 -1.09 -13.03
N GLN A 126 7.30 -0.08 -13.82
CA GLN A 126 7.99 0.27 -15.06
C GLN A 126 9.44 0.71 -14.82
N ALA A 127 9.71 1.48 -13.75
CA ALA A 127 11.06 1.89 -13.39
C ALA A 127 11.94 0.68 -13.07
N LEU A 128 11.42 -0.27 -12.29
CA LEU A 128 12.12 -1.52 -11.97
C LEU A 128 12.39 -2.36 -13.23
N ALA A 129 11.40 -2.50 -14.11
CA ALA A 129 11.52 -3.28 -15.34
C ALA A 129 12.51 -2.65 -16.35
N SER A 130 12.55 -1.32 -16.44
CA SER A 130 13.43 -0.59 -17.37
C SER A 130 14.84 -0.32 -16.81
N GLY A 131 15.02 -0.43 -15.49
CA GLY A 131 16.26 -0.05 -14.80
C GLY A 131 16.48 1.48 -14.74
N SER A 132 15.48 2.31 -15.06
CA SER A 132 15.53 3.77 -14.96
C SER A 132 14.39 4.31 -14.11
N VAL A 133 14.74 5.19 -13.16
CA VAL A 133 13.81 5.87 -12.24
C VAL A 133 13.36 7.24 -12.76
N ASP A 134 13.93 7.72 -13.87
CA ASP A 134 13.79 9.12 -14.31
C ASP A 134 12.32 9.53 -14.54
N LYS A 135 11.55 8.66 -15.21
CA LYS A 135 10.13 8.93 -15.47
C LYS A 135 9.29 8.95 -14.21
N LEU A 136 9.58 8.07 -13.25
CA LEU A 136 8.90 8.04 -11.95
C LEU A 136 9.18 9.35 -11.19
N VAL A 137 10.45 9.77 -11.12
CA VAL A 137 10.85 11.03 -10.47
C VAL A 137 10.18 12.23 -11.15
N GLU A 138 10.21 12.33 -12.47
CA GLU A 138 9.57 13.41 -13.23
C GLU A 138 8.07 13.54 -12.89
N VAL A 139 7.33 12.43 -12.95
CA VAL A 139 5.88 12.43 -12.72
C VAL A 139 5.54 12.77 -11.27
N LEU A 140 6.22 12.15 -10.30
CA LEU A 140 5.92 12.38 -8.88
C LEU A 140 6.31 13.79 -8.44
N THR A 141 7.46 14.28 -8.85
CA THR A 141 7.88 15.65 -8.50
C THR A 141 7.00 16.69 -9.17
N GLY A 142 6.57 16.45 -10.42
CA GLY A 142 5.60 17.30 -11.11
C GLY A 142 4.25 17.37 -10.39
N ALA A 143 3.71 16.22 -9.99
CA ALA A 143 2.47 16.14 -9.24
C ALA A 143 2.57 16.85 -7.88
N MET A 144 3.67 16.65 -7.16
CA MET A 144 3.94 17.33 -5.89
C MET A 144 4.04 18.84 -6.07
N ALA A 145 4.82 19.30 -7.05
CA ALA A 145 4.97 20.73 -7.35
C ALA A 145 3.63 21.39 -7.72
N LYS A 146 2.78 20.70 -8.49
CA LYS A 146 1.43 21.14 -8.82
C LYS A 146 0.58 21.29 -7.55
N GLY A 147 0.53 20.26 -6.71
CA GLY A 147 -0.24 20.27 -5.46
C GLY A 147 0.19 21.38 -4.50
N ILE A 148 1.49 21.62 -4.36
CA ILE A 148 2.03 22.72 -3.54
C ILE A 148 1.56 24.07 -4.09
N ARG A 149 1.67 24.31 -5.41
CA ARG A 149 1.23 25.57 -6.04
C ARG A 149 -0.26 25.80 -5.86
N GLU A 150 -1.10 24.77 -6.05
CA GLU A 150 -2.54 24.87 -5.86
C GLU A 150 -2.90 25.22 -4.41
N LYS A 151 -2.28 24.56 -3.43
CA LYS A 151 -2.50 24.85 -2.01
C LYS A 151 -2.00 26.24 -1.62
N PHE A 152 -0.85 26.65 -2.13
CA PHE A 152 -0.35 28.00 -1.92
C PHE A 152 -1.30 29.07 -2.47
N THR A 153 -1.78 28.89 -3.72
CA THR A 153 -2.75 29.82 -4.32
C THR A 153 -4.02 29.91 -3.49
N GLN A 154 -4.60 28.79 -3.06
CA GLN A 154 -5.78 28.77 -2.19
C GLN A 154 -5.54 29.50 -0.87
N ALA A 155 -4.39 29.24 -0.22
CA ALA A 155 -4.04 29.89 1.03
C ALA A 155 -3.83 31.41 0.85
N HIS A 156 -3.17 31.81 -0.24
CA HIS A 156 -2.91 33.21 -0.55
C HIS A 156 -4.20 34.00 -0.85
N GLU A 157 -5.13 33.40 -1.58
CA GLU A 157 -6.45 34.01 -1.79
C GLU A 157 -7.23 34.17 -0.47
N LYS A 158 -7.26 33.14 0.36
CA LYS A 158 -7.90 33.24 1.68
C LYS A 158 -7.24 34.31 2.55
N GLN A 159 -5.91 34.43 2.51
CA GLN A 159 -5.18 35.45 3.27
C GLN A 159 -5.61 36.87 2.92
N LYS A 160 -5.94 37.17 1.65
CA LYS A 160 -6.41 38.49 1.23
C LYS A 160 -7.70 38.91 1.96
N HIS A 161 -8.56 37.93 2.26
CA HIS A 161 -9.86 38.13 2.87
C HIS A 161 -9.88 37.85 4.39
N ALA A 162 -8.76 37.44 4.96
CA ALA A 162 -8.69 37.01 6.38
C ALA A 162 -9.11 38.10 7.39
N LYS A 163 -9.13 39.39 7.00
CA LYS A 163 -9.53 40.52 7.85
C LYS A 163 -10.97 40.98 7.58
N ASP A 164 -11.65 40.41 6.58
CA ASP A 164 -12.99 40.86 6.20
C ASP A 164 -14.04 40.42 7.23
N SER A 165 -13.85 39.27 7.88
CA SER A 165 -14.69 38.77 8.96
C SER A 165 -13.98 37.65 9.72
N VAL A 166 -14.49 37.31 10.93
CA VAL A 166 -13.99 36.19 11.74
C VAL A 166 -14.14 34.86 10.98
N ALA A 167 -15.19 34.71 10.19
CA ALA A 167 -15.41 33.49 9.38
C ALA A 167 -14.40 33.40 8.23
N ALA A 168 -14.05 34.52 7.57
CA ALA A 168 -13.07 34.57 6.50
C ALA A 168 -11.63 34.34 6.99
N GLY A 169 -11.34 34.63 8.26
CA GLY A 169 -10.02 34.42 8.88
C GLY A 169 -9.79 33.01 9.44
N ARG A 170 -10.81 32.14 9.44
CA ARG A 170 -10.76 30.74 9.88
C ARG A 170 -10.52 29.80 8.71
#